data_6dd9430cfb2f9621ff7cff4574321ca0
#
_entry.id   6dd9430cfb2f9621ff7cff4574321ca0
#
_cell.length_a   1.000
_cell.length_b   1.000
_cell.length_c   1.000
_cell.angle_alpha   90.00
_cell.angle_beta   90.00
_cell.angle_gamma   90.00
#
_symmetry.space_group_name_H-M   'P 1'
#
loop_
_entity.id
_entity.type
_entity.pdbx_description
1 polymer ?
#
loop_
_entity_poly.entity_id
_entity_poly.type
_entity_poly.pdbx_seq_one_letter_code
_entity_poly.pdbx_strand_id
1 'polypeptide(L)'
;MRTDYDVIVVGAGHAGCEAACAAARLGSHTLLITIDMNKIAQMSCNPAVGGIAKGQIVREIDALGGQMGIVTDRSSIQFRMLNRSKGPAMWSPRSQSDRQQFILEWRQVLENTPNLYMWQDSVTQFVIEGGVVKGITTALGLTFTSRAVVLTAGTFLNGLMHVGPVKTPGGRVSEPPATGITEQLRDLGFTVGRMKTGTPPRLDERTIDFSQCIRQDGEQDFHHFSFLPGVKSALPQRPCWIVHTNEQVHEVLRKGLPQSPLYNGQITSIGPRYCPSIETKIVTFADKTSHQLFIEPEGATTHEMYLNGFSSSLPWEVQIEALRHIPALRDVHAFRPGYAIEYDCFDPTQLTHTLESKLVKNLFLAGQVNGTTGYEEAAGQGLIAGINAHQNVTGGEPFTLARNEAYIGVLIDDLVTCGVDEPYRMFTSRAEHRILLRQDDADMRLTEKGYGLGLATRERYELMTAKREQIDRLIAYCRQTTVKANAINPLLQANGMQPLTQGQRLHDLLLRPQLNISLIAQALPELRAQLDAIEPARCDEIIEATEVAVKYRGYIERETLIADRVARLDNVTLKGKFDYSQIHQISTEARQKLQAIDPDTVGQASRIPGVSPSDINILLVLLGR
;
A
#
# COMPACT_ATOMS: atom_id res chain seq x y z
N MET A 1 -28.39 -18.22 -15.57
CA MET A 1 -27.31 -17.74 -14.71
C MET A 1 -26.01 -18.32 -15.25
N ARG A 2 -24.97 -17.52 -15.41
CA ARG A 2 -23.65 -18.02 -15.82
C ARG A 2 -23.00 -18.71 -14.62
N THR A 3 -22.44 -19.89 -14.82
CA THR A 3 -21.75 -20.68 -13.77
C THR A 3 -20.30 -20.97 -14.13
N ASP A 4 -19.86 -20.57 -15.34
CA ASP A 4 -18.51 -20.78 -15.86
C ASP A 4 -17.84 -19.43 -16.15
N TYR A 5 -16.64 -19.24 -15.63
CA TYR A 5 -15.86 -18.00 -15.71
C TYR A 5 -14.40 -18.31 -16.06
N ASP A 6 -13.67 -17.31 -16.55
CA ASP A 6 -12.24 -17.42 -16.73
C ASP A 6 -11.52 -17.29 -15.37
N VAL A 7 -11.91 -16.27 -14.59
CA VAL A 7 -11.33 -15.96 -13.29
C VAL A 7 -12.44 -15.80 -12.24
N ILE A 8 -12.26 -16.38 -11.05
CA ILE A 8 -13.08 -16.10 -9.87
C ILE A 8 -12.21 -15.41 -8.82
N VAL A 9 -12.69 -14.28 -8.28
CA VAL A 9 -12.06 -13.56 -7.16
C VAL A 9 -12.92 -13.74 -5.92
N VAL A 10 -12.31 -14.26 -4.85
CA VAL A 10 -12.97 -14.56 -3.58
C VAL A 10 -12.66 -13.48 -2.56
N GLY A 11 -13.66 -12.67 -2.22
CA GLY A 11 -13.55 -11.52 -1.32
C GLY A 11 -13.47 -10.18 -2.06
N ALA A 12 -14.33 -9.22 -1.70
CA ALA A 12 -14.38 -7.88 -2.29
C ALA A 12 -13.75 -6.82 -1.35
N GLY A 13 -12.61 -7.14 -0.72
CA GLY A 13 -11.74 -6.16 -0.07
C GLY A 13 -10.89 -5.40 -1.10
N HIS A 14 -9.94 -4.59 -0.64
CA HIS A 14 -9.08 -3.78 -1.53
C HIS A 14 -8.33 -4.64 -2.56
N ALA A 15 -7.81 -5.80 -2.15
CA ALA A 15 -7.16 -6.75 -3.05
C ALA A 15 -8.13 -7.32 -4.08
N GLY A 16 -9.30 -7.75 -3.64
CA GLY A 16 -10.29 -8.37 -4.53
C GLY A 16 -10.87 -7.40 -5.55
N CYS A 17 -11.10 -6.15 -5.15
CA CYS A 17 -11.59 -5.12 -6.07
C CYS A 17 -10.57 -4.82 -7.18
N GLU A 18 -9.30 -4.64 -6.86
CA GLU A 18 -8.26 -4.44 -7.88
C GLU A 18 -8.04 -5.68 -8.74
N ALA A 19 -8.01 -6.89 -8.15
CA ALA A 19 -7.84 -8.13 -8.89
C ALA A 19 -8.98 -8.37 -9.89
N ALA A 20 -10.22 -8.16 -9.46
CA ALA A 20 -11.39 -8.35 -10.30
C ALA A 20 -11.45 -7.34 -11.45
N CYS A 21 -11.21 -6.04 -11.14
CA CYS A 21 -11.12 -5.00 -12.16
C CYS A 21 -10.01 -5.29 -13.18
N ALA A 22 -8.82 -5.68 -12.73
CA ALA A 22 -7.69 -5.96 -13.60
C ALA A 22 -8.00 -7.11 -14.56
N ALA A 23 -8.42 -8.28 -14.05
CA ALA A 23 -8.72 -9.44 -14.87
C ALA A 23 -9.86 -9.17 -15.87
N ALA A 24 -10.94 -8.50 -15.43
CA ALA A 24 -12.08 -8.19 -16.28
C ALA A 24 -11.77 -7.17 -17.38
N ARG A 25 -11.03 -6.11 -17.06
CA ARG A 25 -10.63 -5.07 -18.03
C ARG A 25 -9.63 -5.60 -19.07
N LEU A 26 -8.82 -6.58 -18.72
CA LEU A 26 -7.95 -7.30 -19.65
C LEU A 26 -8.72 -8.28 -20.56
N GLY A 27 -10.02 -8.51 -20.30
CA GLY A 27 -10.89 -9.28 -21.16
C GLY A 27 -11.37 -10.63 -20.61
N SER A 28 -10.93 -11.05 -19.41
CA SER A 28 -11.42 -12.26 -18.76
C SER A 28 -12.85 -12.09 -18.25
N HIS A 29 -13.72 -13.05 -18.47
CA HIS A 29 -14.99 -13.14 -17.78
C HIS A 29 -14.73 -13.45 -16.31
N THR A 30 -14.91 -12.45 -15.45
CA THR A 30 -14.50 -12.50 -14.06
C THR A 30 -15.71 -12.48 -13.14
N LEU A 31 -15.76 -13.38 -12.14
CA LEU A 31 -16.74 -13.38 -11.07
C LEU A 31 -16.08 -12.89 -9.77
N LEU A 32 -16.61 -11.84 -9.17
CA LEU A 32 -16.26 -11.39 -7.83
C LEU A 32 -17.30 -11.89 -6.82
N ILE A 33 -16.88 -12.69 -5.85
CA ILE A 33 -17.76 -13.22 -4.79
C ILE A 33 -17.44 -12.54 -3.47
N THR A 34 -18.46 -12.06 -2.78
CA THR A 34 -18.33 -11.43 -1.46
C THR A 34 -19.52 -11.78 -0.56
N ILE A 35 -19.28 -11.82 0.74
CA ILE A 35 -20.34 -12.10 1.74
C ILE A 35 -21.36 -10.95 1.87
N ASP A 36 -20.95 -9.71 1.58
CA ASP A 36 -21.83 -8.53 1.64
C ASP A 36 -21.42 -7.50 0.58
N MET A 37 -22.28 -7.32 -0.42
CA MET A 37 -22.06 -6.34 -1.49
C MET A 37 -22.20 -4.88 -1.05
N ASN A 38 -22.75 -4.61 0.15
CA ASN A 38 -22.84 -3.26 0.70
C ASN A 38 -21.55 -2.84 1.44
N LYS A 39 -20.57 -3.74 1.55
CA LYS A 39 -19.32 -3.54 2.27
C LYS A 39 -18.07 -3.75 1.41
N ILE A 40 -18.23 -3.58 0.11
CA ILE A 40 -17.14 -3.66 -0.87
C ILE A 40 -16.05 -2.65 -0.50
N ALA A 41 -14.80 -3.11 -0.48
CA ALA A 41 -13.61 -2.32 -0.13
C ALA A 41 -13.74 -1.49 1.17
N GLN A 42 -14.58 -1.94 2.11
CA GLN A 42 -14.80 -1.20 3.35
C GLN A 42 -13.49 -1.02 4.13
N MET A 43 -13.20 0.22 4.49
CA MET A 43 -12.08 0.57 5.38
C MET A 43 -12.37 0.10 6.80
N SER A 44 -11.87 -1.07 7.18
CA SER A 44 -12.15 -1.70 8.49
C SER A 44 -11.39 -1.05 9.64
N CYS A 45 -10.24 -0.45 9.35
CA CYS A 45 -9.40 0.26 10.31
C CYS A 45 -9.57 1.78 10.13
N ASN A 46 -8.51 2.52 9.83
CA ASN A 46 -8.59 3.98 9.64
C ASN A 46 -9.28 4.36 8.31
N PRO A 47 -10.01 5.49 8.29
CA PRO A 47 -10.67 5.98 7.08
C PRO A 47 -9.69 6.77 6.20
N ALA A 48 -8.54 6.19 5.88
CA ALA A 48 -7.49 6.86 5.14
C ALA A 48 -6.74 5.92 4.21
N VAL A 49 -6.30 6.46 3.07
CA VAL A 49 -5.46 5.78 2.07
C VAL A 49 -4.14 6.52 1.95
N GLY A 50 -3.05 5.78 1.75
CA GLY A 50 -1.72 6.32 1.59
C GLY A 50 -0.96 6.50 2.89
N GLY A 51 -0.01 7.43 2.88
CA GLY A 51 0.97 7.60 3.94
C GLY A 51 2.33 7.05 3.56
N ILE A 52 3.26 6.98 4.51
CA ILE A 52 4.68 6.67 4.27
C ILE A 52 4.82 5.34 3.53
N ALA A 53 5.45 5.36 2.37
CA ALA A 53 5.62 4.28 1.39
C ALA A 53 4.30 3.77 0.75
N LYS A 54 3.18 3.91 1.42
CA LYS A 54 1.88 3.44 0.95
C LYS A 54 1.28 4.33 -0.12
N GLY A 55 1.46 5.65 0.01
CA GLY A 55 1.06 6.60 -1.02
C GLY A 55 1.76 6.33 -2.36
N GLN A 56 3.02 5.89 -2.32
CA GLN A 56 3.77 5.46 -3.50
C GLN A 56 3.09 4.25 -4.17
N ILE A 57 2.70 3.23 -3.39
CA ILE A 57 1.98 2.05 -3.91
C ILE A 57 0.68 2.46 -4.62
N VAL A 58 -0.10 3.38 -4.05
CA VAL A 58 -1.35 3.85 -4.69
C VAL A 58 -1.09 4.56 -6.01
N ARG A 59 -0.04 5.39 -6.07
CA ARG A 59 0.39 6.04 -7.31
C ARG A 59 0.85 5.02 -8.37
N GLU A 60 1.51 3.94 -7.95
CA GLU A 60 1.92 2.84 -8.83
C GLU A 60 0.73 2.02 -9.33
N ILE A 61 -0.25 1.74 -8.46
CA ILE A 61 -1.53 1.12 -8.85
C ILE A 61 -2.23 1.97 -9.92
N ASP A 62 -2.34 3.27 -9.70
CA ASP A 62 -2.98 4.20 -10.66
C ASP A 62 -2.21 4.25 -11.98
N ALA A 63 -0.88 4.33 -11.94
CA ALA A 63 -0.03 4.35 -13.13
C ALA A 63 -0.19 3.11 -14.01
N LEU A 64 -0.37 1.93 -13.41
CA LEU A 64 -0.64 0.66 -14.10
C LEU A 64 -2.06 0.56 -14.66
N GLY A 65 -2.96 1.45 -14.25
CA GLY A 65 -4.37 1.46 -14.67
C GLY A 65 -5.34 0.89 -13.62
N GLY A 66 -4.90 0.66 -12.37
CA GLY A 66 -5.76 0.31 -11.24
C GLY A 66 -6.72 1.44 -10.84
N GLN A 67 -7.57 1.21 -9.86
CA GLN A 67 -8.70 2.07 -9.54
C GLN A 67 -8.60 2.75 -8.17
N MET A 68 -7.78 2.24 -7.25
CA MET A 68 -7.73 2.72 -5.87
C MET A 68 -7.40 4.21 -5.77
N GLY A 69 -6.51 4.72 -6.62
CA GLY A 69 -6.17 6.15 -6.66
C GLY A 69 -7.37 7.01 -7.02
N ILE A 70 -8.11 6.64 -8.07
CA ILE A 70 -9.32 7.34 -8.55
C ILE A 70 -10.41 7.36 -7.47
N VAL A 71 -10.71 6.19 -6.89
CA VAL A 71 -11.73 6.05 -5.85
C VAL A 71 -11.37 6.85 -4.60
N THR A 72 -10.09 6.86 -4.24
CA THR A 72 -9.59 7.66 -3.11
C THR A 72 -9.78 9.14 -3.35
N ASP A 73 -9.39 9.65 -4.53
CA ASP A 73 -9.52 11.07 -4.85
C ASP A 73 -10.98 11.52 -4.87
N ARG A 74 -11.91 10.68 -5.38
CA ARG A 74 -13.35 10.99 -5.41
C ARG A 74 -14.01 10.98 -4.03
N SER A 75 -13.50 10.21 -3.09
CA SER A 75 -14.02 10.09 -1.72
C SER A 75 -13.24 10.91 -0.69
N SER A 76 -12.23 11.68 -1.11
CA SER A 76 -11.34 12.43 -0.24
C SER A 76 -12.05 13.56 0.50
N ILE A 77 -11.87 13.63 1.82
CA ILE A 77 -12.32 14.72 2.69
C ILE A 77 -11.15 15.49 3.31
N GLN A 78 -9.92 15.01 3.14
CA GLN A 78 -8.68 15.73 3.47
C GLN A 78 -7.51 15.11 2.73
N PHE A 79 -6.62 15.93 2.19
CA PHE A 79 -5.38 15.49 1.57
C PHE A 79 -4.17 16.13 2.24
N ARG A 80 -3.06 15.37 2.36
CA ARG A 80 -1.77 15.85 2.85
C ARG A 80 -0.61 15.13 2.17
N MET A 81 0.44 15.87 1.83
CA MET A 81 1.72 15.30 1.44
C MET A 81 2.65 15.17 2.65
N LEU A 82 2.84 13.95 3.13
CA LEU A 82 3.69 13.68 4.29
C LEU A 82 5.18 13.74 3.91
N ASN A 83 6.02 14.07 4.88
CA ASN A 83 7.49 14.10 4.75
C ASN A 83 8.04 15.09 3.72
N ARG A 84 7.34 16.20 3.40
CA ARG A 84 7.85 17.21 2.46
C ARG A 84 9.25 17.71 2.81
N SER A 85 9.56 17.88 4.10
CA SER A 85 10.88 18.33 4.57
C SER A 85 12.02 17.32 4.38
N LYS A 86 11.70 16.04 4.08
CA LYS A 86 12.69 14.96 3.92
C LYS A 86 13.10 14.71 2.48
N GLY A 87 12.58 15.49 1.54
CA GLY A 87 12.88 15.38 0.12
C GLY A 87 11.99 14.38 -0.66
N PRO A 88 12.04 14.42 -2.02
CA PRO A 88 11.06 13.78 -2.89
C PRO A 88 11.02 12.25 -2.79
N ALA A 89 12.13 11.59 -2.45
CA ALA A 89 12.16 10.14 -2.20
C ALA A 89 11.28 9.71 -1.01
N MET A 90 10.94 10.64 -0.12
CA MET A 90 10.17 10.40 1.10
C MET A 90 8.77 11.01 1.06
N TRP A 91 8.46 11.81 0.05
CA TRP A 91 7.13 12.41 -0.11
C TRP A 91 6.09 11.31 -0.27
N SER A 92 5.06 11.39 0.55
CA SER A 92 4.09 10.29 0.65
C SER A 92 2.68 10.88 0.74
N PRO A 93 1.88 10.81 -0.32
CA PRO A 93 0.51 11.30 -0.31
C PRO A 93 -0.35 10.48 0.64
N ARG A 94 -1.24 11.17 1.38
CA ARG A 94 -2.23 10.57 2.26
C ARG A 94 -3.55 11.33 2.16
N SER A 95 -4.64 10.60 1.98
CA SER A 95 -6.00 11.13 1.97
C SER A 95 -6.81 10.51 3.10
N GLN A 96 -7.54 11.35 3.86
CA GLN A 96 -8.69 10.89 4.62
C GLN A 96 -9.86 10.78 3.66
N SER A 97 -10.60 9.68 3.73
CA SER A 97 -11.74 9.42 2.85
C SER A 97 -13.04 9.34 3.63
N ASP A 98 -14.12 9.77 3.02
CA ASP A 98 -15.46 9.39 3.46
C ASP A 98 -15.64 7.90 3.19
N ARG A 99 -15.76 7.12 4.27
CA ARG A 99 -15.81 5.66 4.20
C ARG A 99 -17.00 5.14 3.42
N GLN A 100 -18.15 5.79 3.52
CA GLN A 100 -19.35 5.39 2.79
C GLN A 100 -19.23 5.74 1.31
N GLN A 101 -18.73 6.94 0.99
CA GLN A 101 -18.50 7.34 -0.39
C GLN A 101 -17.45 6.44 -1.06
N PHE A 102 -16.40 6.05 -0.34
CA PHE A 102 -15.39 5.11 -0.85
C PHE A 102 -15.99 3.76 -1.25
N ILE A 103 -16.91 3.22 -0.44
CA ILE A 103 -17.66 1.99 -0.78
C ILE A 103 -18.52 2.19 -2.03
N LEU A 104 -19.25 3.32 -2.11
CA LEU A 104 -20.12 3.63 -3.25
C LEU A 104 -19.32 3.81 -4.54
N GLU A 105 -18.19 4.51 -4.50
CA GLU A 105 -17.32 4.70 -5.66
C GLU A 105 -16.75 3.35 -6.15
N TRP A 106 -16.26 2.50 -5.24
CA TRP A 106 -15.81 1.17 -5.61
C TRP A 106 -16.93 0.32 -6.22
N ARG A 107 -18.11 0.35 -5.64
CA ARG A 107 -19.26 -0.38 -6.18
C ARG A 107 -19.60 0.08 -7.59
N GLN A 108 -19.61 1.39 -7.85
CA GLN A 108 -19.84 1.94 -9.17
C GLN A 108 -18.76 1.50 -10.17
N VAL A 109 -17.49 1.50 -9.76
CA VAL A 109 -16.39 1.01 -10.60
C VAL A 109 -16.61 -0.44 -10.99
N LEU A 110 -16.92 -1.32 -10.03
CA LEU A 110 -17.12 -2.75 -10.26
C LEU A 110 -18.34 -3.01 -11.15
N GLU A 111 -19.47 -2.37 -10.88
CA GLU A 111 -20.73 -2.54 -11.64
C GLU A 111 -20.61 -2.03 -13.09
N ASN A 112 -19.75 -1.04 -13.36
CA ASN A 112 -19.51 -0.50 -14.68
C ASN A 112 -18.28 -1.11 -15.39
N THR A 113 -17.59 -2.08 -14.77
CA THR A 113 -16.45 -2.76 -15.42
C THR A 113 -16.97 -3.84 -16.37
N PRO A 114 -16.66 -3.77 -17.68
CA PRO A 114 -17.03 -4.81 -18.62
C PRO A 114 -16.46 -6.19 -18.22
N ASN A 115 -17.18 -7.27 -18.52
CA ASN A 115 -16.83 -8.66 -18.21
C ASN A 115 -16.75 -9.01 -16.73
N LEU A 116 -17.10 -8.08 -15.81
CA LEU A 116 -17.14 -8.31 -14.38
C LEU A 116 -18.56 -8.63 -13.91
N TYR A 117 -18.68 -9.73 -13.19
CA TYR A 117 -19.93 -10.21 -12.58
C TYR A 117 -19.74 -10.28 -11.08
N MET A 118 -20.79 -10.03 -10.32
CA MET A 118 -20.73 -10.08 -8.86
C MET A 118 -21.76 -11.06 -8.32
N TRP A 119 -21.39 -11.76 -7.24
CA TRP A 119 -22.27 -12.68 -6.52
C TRP A 119 -22.10 -12.52 -5.02
N GLN A 120 -23.23 -12.47 -4.30
CA GLN A 120 -23.21 -12.37 -2.84
C GLN A 120 -23.43 -13.74 -2.21
N ASP A 121 -22.34 -14.32 -1.70
CA ASP A 121 -22.33 -15.56 -0.94
C ASP A 121 -20.96 -15.74 -0.24
N SER A 122 -20.88 -16.70 0.68
CA SER A 122 -19.63 -17.13 1.30
C SER A 122 -19.06 -18.32 0.55
N VAL A 123 -17.78 -18.26 0.18
CA VAL A 123 -17.05 -19.41 -0.39
C VAL A 123 -16.57 -20.30 0.76
N THR A 124 -16.88 -21.59 0.69
CA THR A 124 -16.54 -22.58 1.70
C THR A 124 -15.45 -23.57 1.25
N GLN A 125 -15.31 -23.74 -0.07
CA GLN A 125 -14.39 -24.74 -0.60
C GLN A 125 -13.93 -24.37 -2.03
N PHE A 126 -12.69 -24.73 -2.38
CA PHE A 126 -12.19 -24.77 -3.74
C PHE A 126 -12.50 -26.12 -4.39
N VAL A 127 -12.87 -26.11 -5.67
CA VAL A 127 -12.89 -27.31 -6.51
C VAL A 127 -11.49 -27.51 -7.07
N ILE A 128 -10.81 -28.57 -6.66
CA ILE A 128 -9.42 -28.86 -7.06
C ILE A 128 -9.35 -30.27 -7.65
N GLU A 129 -8.79 -30.39 -8.85
CA GLU A 129 -8.63 -31.66 -9.56
C GLU A 129 -7.19 -31.77 -10.09
N GLY A 130 -6.50 -32.84 -9.72
CA GLY A 130 -5.12 -33.09 -10.16
C GLY A 130 -4.13 -31.97 -9.79
N GLY A 131 -4.32 -31.30 -8.64
CA GLY A 131 -3.47 -30.19 -8.18
C GLY A 131 -3.74 -28.86 -8.91
N VAL A 132 -4.86 -28.73 -9.63
CA VAL A 132 -5.27 -27.52 -10.34
C VAL A 132 -6.63 -27.05 -9.83
N VAL A 133 -6.77 -25.76 -9.49
CA VAL A 133 -8.08 -25.20 -9.13
C VAL A 133 -8.98 -25.14 -10.36
N LYS A 134 -10.25 -25.53 -10.19
CA LYS A 134 -11.29 -25.60 -11.24
C LYS A 134 -12.52 -24.79 -10.91
N GLY A 135 -12.55 -24.14 -9.74
CA GLY A 135 -13.69 -23.34 -9.30
C GLY A 135 -13.84 -23.29 -7.80
N ILE A 136 -15.03 -22.94 -7.35
CA ILE A 136 -15.38 -22.79 -5.93
C ILE A 136 -16.76 -23.35 -5.65
N THR A 137 -17.00 -23.68 -4.37
CA THR A 137 -18.33 -24.00 -3.84
C THR A 137 -18.69 -23.00 -2.75
N THR A 138 -19.94 -22.56 -2.72
CA THR A 138 -20.46 -21.56 -1.79
C THR A 138 -21.25 -22.20 -0.64
N ALA A 139 -21.54 -21.41 0.39
CA ALA A 139 -22.35 -21.81 1.53
C ALA A 139 -23.80 -22.18 1.15
N LEU A 140 -24.33 -21.59 0.08
CA LEU A 140 -25.64 -21.94 -0.48
C LEU A 140 -25.61 -23.23 -1.33
N GLY A 141 -24.45 -23.90 -1.42
CA GLY A 141 -24.28 -25.14 -2.17
C GLY A 141 -24.13 -24.95 -3.70
N LEU A 142 -23.90 -23.73 -4.15
CA LEU A 142 -23.68 -23.44 -5.57
C LEU A 142 -22.20 -23.68 -5.92
N THR A 143 -21.96 -24.30 -7.07
CA THR A 143 -20.62 -24.46 -7.63
C THR A 143 -20.46 -23.56 -8.85
N PHE A 144 -19.38 -22.77 -8.86
CA PHE A 144 -18.93 -21.98 -9.99
C PHE A 144 -17.60 -22.53 -10.48
N THR A 145 -17.52 -22.77 -11.79
CA THR A 145 -16.28 -23.25 -12.43
C THR A 145 -15.44 -22.08 -12.93
N SER A 146 -14.12 -22.24 -12.88
CA SER A 146 -13.19 -21.27 -13.47
C SER A 146 -11.84 -21.89 -13.82
N ARG A 147 -11.09 -21.17 -14.63
CA ARG A 147 -9.72 -21.55 -15.02
C ARG A 147 -8.67 -21.06 -14.03
N ALA A 148 -8.95 -19.98 -13.29
CA ALA A 148 -8.13 -19.48 -12.21
C ALA A 148 -8.97 -18.91 -11.08
N VAL A 149 -8.44 -18.94 -9.83
CA VAL A 149 -9.07 -18.37 -8.64
C VAL A 149 -8.08 -17.47 -7.91
N VAL A 150 -8.54 -16.30 -7.44
CA VAL A 150 -7.77 -15.37 -6.61
C VAL A 150 -8.42 -15.29 -5.22
N LEU A 151 -7.71 -15.72 -4.18
CA LEU A 151 -8.16 -15.66 -2.79
C LEU A 151 -7.73 -14.34 -2.15
N THR A 152 -8.70 -13.55 -1.67
CA THR A 152 -8.47 -12.23 -1.05
C THR A 152 -9.31 -12.04 0.23
N ALA A 153 -9.37 -13.07 1.09
CA ALA A 153 -10.32 -13.16 2.20
C ALA A 153 -10.05 -12.21 3.39
N GLY A 154 -8.98 -11.42 3.38
CA GLY A 154 -8.70 -10.41 4.42
C GLY A 154 -8.58 -11.01 5.82
N THR A 155 -9.36 -10.49 6.78
CA THR A 155 -9.42 -10.95 8.17
C THR A 155 -10.50 -12.00 8.44
N PHE A 156 -11.11 -12.56 7.39
CA PHE A 156 -12.31 -13.38 7.53
C PHE A 156 -12.03 -14.87 7.76
N LEU A 157 -10.87 -15.41 7.29
CA LEU A 157 -10.55 -16.82 7.47
C LEU A 157 -10.41 -17.16 8.96
N ASN A 158 -11.37 -17.93 9.47
CA ASN A 158 -11.47 -18.29 10.89
C ASN A 158 -11.35 -17.08 11.82
N GLY A 159 -11.91 -15.94 11.39
CA GLY A 159 -11.83 -14.66 12.10
C GLY A 159 -12.42 -14.74 13.50
N LEU A 160 -11.71 -14.19 14.50
CA LEU A 160 -12.12 -14.18 15.90
C LEU A 160 -11.79 -12.83 16.54
N MET A 161 -12.84 -12.11 16.95
CA MET A 161 -12.71 -10.80 17.60
C MET A 161 -12.63 -10.95 19.12
N HIS A 162 -11.87 -10.05 19.77
CA HIS A 162 -11.67 -10.02 21.20
C HIS A 162 -11.93 -8.62 21.77
N VAL A 163 -12.77 -8.53 22.80
CA VAL A 163 -12.99 -7.34 23.64
C VAL A 163 -12.95 -7.81 25.10
N GLY A 164 -11.85 -7.57 25.79
CA GLY A 164 -11.62 -8.16 27.10
C GLY A 164 -11.76 -9.68 27.06
N PRO A 165 -12.54 -10.29 27.97
CA PRO A 165 -12.73 -11.73 28.03
C PRO A 165 -13.65 -12.27 26.92
N VAL A 166 -14.38 -11.40 26.21
CA VAL A 166 -15.40 -11.79 25.23
C VAL A 166 -14.74 -12.13 23.89
N LYS A 167 -15.09 -13.30 23.36
CA LYS A 167 -14.68 -13.80 22.05
C LYS A 167 -15.90 -13.90 21.13
N THR A 168 -15.83 -13.29 19.97
CA THR A 168 -16.92 -13.32 18.99
C THR A 168 -16.36 -13.78 17.63
N PRO A 169 -16.82 -14.91 17.07
CA PRO A 169 -16.46 -15.29 15.71
C PRO A 169 -16.91 -14.22 14.72
N GLY A 170 -16.01 -13.85 13.80
CA GLY A 170 -16.30 -12.85 12.77
C GLY A 170 -15.04 -12.30 12.14
N GLY A 171 -15.14 -11.89 10.89
CA GLY A 171 -14.04 -11.21 10.19
C GLY A 171 -13.98 -9.72 10.50
N ARG A 172 -15.11 -9.16 10.93
CA ARG A 172 -15.33 -7.76 11.30
C ARG A 172 -16.58 -7.68 12.18
N VAL A 173 -16.77 -6.57 12.93
CA VAL A 173 -17.97 -6.39 13.75
C VAL A 173 -19.24 -6.61 12.93
N SER A 174 -20.11 -7.47 13.42
CA SER A 174 -21.40 -7.86 12.80
C SER A 174 -21.28 -8.57 11.45
N GLU A 175 -20.12 -9.15 11.15
CA GLU A 175 -19.91 -9.93 9.92
C GLU A 175 -19.35 -11.32 10.26
N PRO A 176 -19.96 -12.40 9.72
CA PRO A 176 -19.53 -13.76 10.04
C PRO A 176 -18.09 -14.07 9.55
N PRO A 177 -17.40 -15.05 10.14
CA PRO A 177 -16.14 -15.53 9.61
C PRO A 177 -16.36 -16.38 8.35
N ALA A 178 -15.33 -16.51 7.52
CA ALA A 178 -15.26 -17.51 6.46
C ALA A 178 -14.54 -18.76 6.99
N THR A 179 -15.15 -19.92 6.83
CA THR A 179 -14.65 -21.21 7.32
C THR A 179 -14.57 -22.26 6.20
N GLY A 180 -13.75 -23.29 6.38
CA GLY A 180 -13.59 -24.40 5.41
C GLY A 180 -12.38 -24.25 4.48
N ILE A 181 -12.08 -23.03 3.99
CA ILE A 181 -10.96 -22.78 3.07
C ILE A 181 -9.61 -23.06 3.73
N THR A 182 -9.40 -22.59 4.96
CA THR A 182 -8.11 -22.78 5.66
C THR A 182 -7.81 -24.25 5.88
N GLU A 183 -8.82 -25.02 6.31
CA GLU A 183 -8.71 -26.45 6.56
C GLU A 183 -8.34 -27.18 5.26
N GLN A 184 -9.05 -26.90 4.18
CA GLN A 184 -8.76 -27.49 2.88
C GLN A 184 -7.34 -27.18 2.37
N LEU A 185 -6.90 -25.92 2.47
CA LEU A 185 -5.55 -25.55 2.03
C LEU A 185 -4.47 -26.18 2.92
N ARG A 186 -4.71 -26.29 4.24
CA ARG A 186 -3.81 -27.01 5.15
C ARG A 186 -3.65 -28.47 4.75
N ASP A 187 -4.75 -29.16 4.42
CA ASP A 187 -4.73 -30.56 3.97
C ASP A 187 -3.98 -30.74 2.64
N LEU A 188 -3.90 -29.69 1.83
CA LEU A 188 -3.11 -29.64 0.59
C LEU A 188 -1.63 -29.25 0.81
N GLY A 189 -1.21 -29.08 2.05
CA GLY A 189 0.19 -28.81 2.42
C GLY A 189 0.56 -27.34 2.57
N PHE A 190 -0.43 -26.42 2.55
CA PHE A 190 -0.14 -25.01 2.84
C PHE A 190 0.23 -24.85 4.33
N THR A 191 1.31 -24.11 4.57
CA THR A 191 1.67 -23.65 5.90
C THR A 191 0.72 -22.53 6.32
N VAL A 192 -0.03 -22.78 7.38
CA VAL A 192 -1.01 -21.82 7.92
C VAL A 192 -0.44 -21.17 9.17
N GLY A 193 -0.42 -19.84 9.17
CA GLY A 193 -0.15 -19.00 10.32
C GLY A 193 -1.42 -18.35 10.86
N ARG A 194 -1.31 -17.72 12.03
CA ARG A 194 -2.38 -16.91 12.60
C ARG A 194 -1.82 -15.56 13.01
N MET A 195 -2.43 -14.49 12.50
CA MET A 195 -2.03 -13.12 12.75
C MET A 195 -3.11 -12.35 13.50
N LYS A 196 -2.70 -11.25 14.13
CA LYS A 196 -3.59 -10.36 14.87
C LYS A 196 -3.46 -8.94 14.35
N THR A 197 -4.59 -8.27 14.23
CA THR A 197 -4.65 -6.82 14.09
C THR A 197 -5.68 -6.24 15.07
N GLY A 198 -5.95 -4.94 15.01
CA GLY A 198 -6.93 -4.33 15.89
C GLY A 198 -7.41 -2.99 15.37
N THR A 199 -8.46 -2.49 15.97
CA THR A 199 -9.06 -1.20 15.67
C THR A 199 -9.41 -0.46 16.97
N PRO A 200 -9.37 0.89 16.99
CA PRO A 200 -9.79 1.68 18.15
C PRO A 200 -11.30 1.84 18.21
N PRO A 201 -11.82 2.38 19.33
CA PRO A 201 -13.23 2.76 19.44
C PRO A 201 -13.61 3.83 18.42
N ARG A 202 -14.91 3.91 18.12
CA ARG A 202 -15.51 4.99 17.33
C ARG A 202 -16.25 5.93 18.24
N LEU A 203 -15.86 7.20 18.21
CA LEU A 203 -16.36 8.23 19.11
C LEU A 203 -17.48 9.04 18.44
N ASP A 204 -18.36 9.58 19.27
CA ASP A 204 -19.40 10.52 18.83
C ASP A 204 -18.85 11.95 18.87
N GLU A 205 -18.67 12.57 17.69
CA GLU A 205 -18.17 13.93 17.50
C GLU A 205 -18.88 14.96 18.40
N ARG A 206 -20.18 14.80 18.61
CA ARG A 206 -21.02 15.72 19.38
C ARG A 206 -20.67 15.81 20.87
N THR A 207 -19.87 14.86 21.35
CA THR A 207 -19.44 14.72 22.74
C THR A 207 -17.95 15.01 22.95
N ILE A 208 -17.26 15.54 21.93
CA ILE A 208 -15.85 15.87 21.95
C ILE A 208 -15.69 17.39 22.14
N ASP A 209 -14.90 17.81 23.11
CA ASP A 209 -14.52 19.21 23.29
C ASP A 209 -13.33 19.57 22.38
N PHE A 210 -13.61 19.99 21.17
CA PHE A 210 -12.58 20.37 20.20
C PHE A 210 -11.76 21.60 20.59
N SER A 211 -12.20 22.40 21.57
CA SER A 211 -11.40 23.52 22.08
C SER A 211 -10.13 23.03 22.79
N GLN A 212 -10.11 21.79 23.26
CA GLN A 212 -8.97 21.11 23.89
C GLN A 212 -8.11 20.31 22.90
N CYS A 213 -8.41 20.39 21.59
CA CYS A 213 -7.72 19.64 20.55
C CYS A 213 -6.85 20.56 19.69
N ILE A 214 -5.76 20.02 19.14
CA ILE A 214 -4.97 20.73 18.13
C ILE A 214 -5.56 20.39 16.76
N ARG A 215 -6.07 21.40 16.06
CA ARG A 215 -6.64 21.25 14.73
C ARG A 215 -5.55 20.99 13.69
N GLN A 216 -5.80 20.06 12.76
CA GLN A 216 -4.93 19.72 11.66
C GLN A 216 -5.73 19.75 10.36
N ASP A 217 -5.56 20.80 9.58
CA ASP A 217 -6.21 20.96 8.26
C ASP A 217 -5.47 20.17 7.18
N GLY A 218 -6.18 19.93 6.09
CA GLY A 218 -5.62 19.39 4.85
C GLY A 218 -4.82 20.44 4.07
N GLU A 219 -4.08 19.99 3.08
CA GLU A 219 -3.40 20.83 2.11
C GLU A 219 -4.32 21.08 0.91
N GLN A 220 -4.30 22.30 0.41
CA GLN A 220 -5.07 22.70 -0.79
C GLN A 220 -4.06 23.05 -1.89
N ASP A 221 -3.43 22.02 -2.46
CA ASP A 221 -2.54 22.15 -3.59
C ASP A 221 -2.97 21.21 -4.75
N PHE A 222 -2.15 21.08 -5.77
CA PHE A 222 -2.46 20.24 -6.93
C PHE A 222 -2.31 18.75 -6.70
N HIS A 223 -1.75 18.30 -5.57
CA HIS A 223 -1.47 16.90 -5.34
C HIS A 223 -2.74 16.08 -5.08
N HIS A 224 -2.77 14.91 -5.68
CA HIS A 224 -3.80 13.87 -5.58
C HIS A 224 -3.19 12.51 -5.97
N PHE A 225 -3.96 11.42 -5.91
CA PHE A 225 -3.42 10.10 -6.24
C PHE A 225 -3.45 9.78 -7.73
N SER A 226 -4.55 10.05 -8.42
CA SER A 226 -4.66 9.71 -9.83
C SER A 226 -3.82 10.63 -10.72
N PHE A 227 -3.22 10.07 -11.77
CA PHE A 227 -2.57 10.85 -12.83
C PHE A 227 -3.57 11.38 -13.88
N LEU A 228 -4.85 11.01 -13.76
CA LEU A 228 -5.90 11.53 -14.63
C LEU A 228 -6.34 12.93 -14.17
N PRO A 229 -6.40 13.93 -15.08
CA PRO A 229 -6.90 15.24 -14.73
C PRO A 229 -8.41 15.20 -14.40
N GLY A 230 -8.86 16.10 -13.53
CA GLY A 230 -10.28 16.24 -13.21
C GLY A 230 -10.84 15.20 -12.22
N VAL A 231 -10.05 14.24 -11.77
CA VAL A 231 -10.46 13.32 -10.69
C VAL A 231 -10.36 14.07 -9.36
N LYS A 232 -11.49 14.50 -8.82
CA LYS A 232 -11.56 15.30 -7.59
C LYS A 232 -12.78 14.90 -6.75
N SER A 233 -12.67 15.09 -5.43
CA SER A 233 -13.79 14.98 -4.52
C SER A 233 -14.70 16.22 -4.62
N ALA A 234 -16.01 15.99 -4.59
CA ALA A 234 -17.02 17.03 -4.40
C ALA A 234 -17.41 17.21 -2.92
N LEU A 235 -16.80 16.42 -2.02
CA LEU A 235 -17.13 16.42 -0.61
C LEU A 235 -16.50 17.62 0.13
N PRO A 236 -17.15 18.12 1.19
CA PRO A 236 -16.56 19.16 2.03
C PRO A 236 -15.31 18.63 2.74
N GLN A 237 -14.27 19.48 2.78
CA GLN A 237 -13.04 19.14 3.49
C GLN A 237 -13.25 19.20 5.00
N ARG A 238 -12.68 18.22 5.72
CA ARG A 238 -12.77 18.13 7.18
C ARG A 238 -11.39 18.04 7.82
N PRO A 239 -11.16 18.74 8.94
CA PRO A 239 -9.90 18.62 9.70
C PRO A 239 -9.83 17.30 10.45
N CYS A 240 -8.61 16.84 10.71
CA CYS A 240 -8.32 15.92 11.80
C CYS A 240 -7.93 16.72 13.05
N TRP A 241 -7.91 16.06 14.20
CA TRP A 241 -7.60 16.70 15.47
C TRP A 241 -6.59 15.86 16.25
N ILE A 242 -5.69 16.52 16.98
CA ILE A 242 -4.67 15.85 17.77
C ILE A 242 -5.01 16.03 19.24
N VAL A 243 -4.96 14.93 19.99
CA VAL A 243 -5.01 14.88 21.44
C VAL A 243 -3.89 13.99 21.97
N HIS A 244 -3.65 14.04 23.27
CA HIS A 244 -2.59 13.24 23.90
C HIS A 244 -3.15 12.48 25.10
N THR A 245 -2.65 11.26 25.31
CA THR A 245 -2.83 10.57 26.58
C THR A 245 -2.03 11.27 27.68
N ASN A 246 -2.34 10.94 28.93
CA ASN A 246 -1.62 11.43 30.12
C ASN A 246 -1.43 10.27 31.11
N GLU A 247 -0.78 10.54 32.23
CA GLU A 247 -0.47 9.51 33.22
C GLU A 247 -1.73 8.87 33.84
N GLN A 248 -2.84 9.62 34.00
CA GLN A 248 -4.10 9.06 34.51
C GLN A 248 -4.69 8.03 33.52
N VAL A 249 -4.64 8.33 32.21
CA VAL A 249 -5.01 7.38 31.15
C VAL A 249 -4.15 6.11 31.27
N HIS A 250 -2.82 6.28 31.40
CA HIS A 250 -1.89 5.16 31.49
C HIS A 250 -2.12 4.32 32.76
N GLU A 251 -2.47 4.94 33.87
CA GLU A 251 -2.78 4.22 35.11
C GLU A 251 -4.02 3.32 34.96
N VAL A 252 -5.11 3.86 34.38
CA VAL A 252 -6.32 3.08 34.10
C VAL A 252 -6.00 1.89 33.20
N LEU A 253 -5.26 2.13 32.11
CA LEU A 253 -4.90 1.08 31.17
C LEU A 253 -3.98 0.02 31.81
N ARG A 254 -3.00 0.39 32.65
CA ARG A 254 -2.15 -0.55 33.39
C ARG A 254 -2.96 -1.45 34.32
N LYS A 255 -3.93 -0.88 35.04
CA LYS A 255 -4.85 -1.67 35.89
C LYS A 255 -5.70 -2.66 35.08
N GLY A 256 -6.01 -2.32 33.83
CA GLY A 256 -6.76 -3.17 32.93
C GLY A 256 -5.95 -4.29 32.26
N LEU A 257 -4.60 -4.23 32.24
CA LEU A 257 -3.74 -5.20 31.52
C LEU A 257 -4.04 -6.68 31.84
N PRO A 258 -4.32 -7.09 33.10
CA PRO A 258 -4.68 -8.48 33.40
C PRO A 258 -5.94 -8.97 32.68
N GLN A 259 -6.80 -8.06 32.21
CA GLN A 259 -8.02 -8.38 31.45
C GLN A 259 -7.82 -8.28 29.93
N SER A 260 -6.63 -7.86 29.48
CA SER A 260 -6.31 -7.76 28.06
C SER A 260 -6.05 -9.16 27.50
N PRO A 261 -6.73 -9.55 26.41
CA PRO A 261 -6.45 -10.80 25.69
C PRO A 261 -4.99 -10.95 25.24
N LEU A 262 -4.29 -9.84 25.03
CA LEU A 262 -2.88 -9.81 24.64
C LEU A 262 -1.92 -10.18 25.79
N TYR A 263 -2.34 -9.95 27.03
CA TYR A 263 -1.49 -10.13 28.21
C TYR A 263 -1.95 -11.25 29.15
N ASN A 264 -3.17 -11.77 28.95
CA ASN A 264 -3.69 -12.90 29.72
C ASN A 264 -3.51 -14.28 29.04
N GLY A 265 -2.82 -14.30 27.89
CA GLY A 265 -2.52 -15.54 27.14
C GLY A 265 -3.64 -16.02 26.22
N GLN A 266 -4.73 -15.26 26.04
CA GLN A 266 -5.81 -15.64 25.11
C GLN A 266 -5.40 -15.45 23.63
N ILE A 267 -4.66 -14.38 23.33
CA ILE A 267 -4.09 -14.11 22.02
C ILE A 267 -2.61 -14.47 22.07
N THR A 268 -2.22 -15.46 21.29
CA THR A 268 -0.82 -15.90 21.15
C THR A 268 -0.23 -15.50 19.80
N SER A 269 -1.07 -15.05 18.87
CA SER A 269 -0.66 -14.59 17.55
C SER A 269 0.07 -13.26 17.59
N ILE A 270 0.98 -13.07 16.63
CA ILE A 270 1.82 -11.87 16.55
C ILE A 270 1.03 -10.72 15.93
N GLY A 271 1.08 -9.56 16.58
CA GLY A 271 0.49 -8.33 16.08
C GLY A 271 1.48 -7.44 15.33
N PRO A 272 0.98 -6.42 14.59
CA PRO A 272 1.84 -5.54 13.80
C PRO A 272 2.73 -4.66 14.68
N ARG A 273 4.03 -4.68 14.45
CA ARG A 273 5.06 -3.93 15.20
C ARG A 273 4.85 -2.41 15.15
N TYR A 274 4.39 -1.89 14.00
CA TYR A 274 4.31 -0.45 13.74
C TYR A 274 2.91 0.16 13.93
N CYS A 275 1.95 -0.65 14.35
CA CYS A 275 0.64 -0.20 14.80
C CYS A 275 0.27 -0.94 16.09
N PRO A 276 1.07 -0.77 17.17
CA PRO A 276 0.82 -1.44 18.42
C PRO A 276 -0.49 -0.94 19.02
N SER A 277 -1.17 -1.81 19.74
CA SER A 277 -2.30 -1.41 20.57
C SER A 277 -1.85 -0.42 21.66
N ILE A 278 -2.79 0.30 22.25
CA ILE A 278 -2.45 1.25 23.33
C ILE A 278 -1.85 0.50 24.53
N GLU A 279 -2.31 -0.71 24.82
CA GLU A 279 -1.75 -1.58 25.84
C GLU A 279 -0.25 -1.88 25.58
N THR A 280 0.07 -2.23 24.33
CA THR A 280 1.46 -2.50 23.93
C THR A 280 2.32 -1.26 24.05
N LYS A 281 1.80 -0.07 23.67
CA LYS A 281 2.53 1.20 23.82
C LYS A 281 2.90 1.48 25.28
N ILE A 282 1.97 1.27 26.22
CA ILE A 282 2.16 1.56 27.64
C ILE A 282 3.16 0.57 28.25
N VAL A 283 3.18 -0.67 27.82
CA VAL A 283 4.14 -1.67 28.29
C VAL A 283 5.52 -1.46 27.67
N THR A 284 5.60 -1.30 26.35
CA THR A 284 6.87 -1.18 25.62
C THR A 284 7.58 0.16 25.86
N PHE A 285 6.80 1.24 26.04
CA PHE A 285 7.31 2.59 26.25
C PHE A 285 6.85 3.13 27.62
N ALA A 286 7.10 2.34 28.67
CA ALA A 286 6.63 2.62 30.02
C ALA A 286 7.16 3.94 30.62
N ASP A 287 8.28 4.44 30.11
CA ASP A 287 8.90 5.73 30.46
C ASP A 287 8.22 6.95 29.83
N LYS A 288 7.35 6.74 28.83
CA LYS A 288 6.60 7.81 28.18
C LYS A 288 5.35 8.17 29.00
N THR A 289 5.21 9.43 29.35
CA THR A 289 4.06 9.96 30.09
C THR A 289 2.89 10.34 29.18
N SER A 290 3.10 10.33 27.85
CA SER A 290 2.10 10.78 26.87
C SER A 290 2.31 10.09 25.52
N HIS A 291 1.19 9.75 24.87
CA HIS A 291 1.14 9.27 23.49
C HIS A 291 0.19 10.14 22.68
N GLN A 292 0.62 10.51 21.48
CA GLN A 292 -0.19 11.26 20.53
C GLN A 292 -1.28 10.36 19.94
N LEU A 293 -2.50 10.91 19.86
CA LEU A 293 -3.66 10.30 19.21
C LEU A 293 -4.22 11.27 18.18
N PHE A 294 -4.87 10.72 17.14
CA PHE A 294 -5.57 11.52 16.14
C PHE A 294 -7.06 11.18 16.17
N ILE A 295 -7.90 12.18 16.21
CA ILE A 295 -9.34 12.08 16.02
C ILE A 295 -9.61 12.39 14.55
N GLU A 296 -10.02 11.37 13.80
CA GLU A 296 -10.16 11.40 12.34
C GLU A 296 -11.64 11.20 11.96
N PRO A 297 -12.25 12.09 11.15
CA PRO A 297 -13.64 11.90 10.72
C PRO A 297 -13.76 10.65 9.82
N GLU A 298 -14.78 9.84 10.07
CA GLU A 298 -15.10 8.65 9.24
C GLU A 298 -15.87 9.01 7.96
N GLY A 299 -16.28 10.26 7.80
CA GLY A 299 -16.96 10.74 6.61
C GLY A 299 -17.26 12.22 6.65
N ALA A 300 -17.80 12.73 5.54
CA ALA A 300 -18.11 14.14 5.37
C ALA A 300 -19.26 14.62 6.26
N THR A 301 -20.27 13.77 6.48
CA THR A 301 -21.53 14.13 7.15
C THR A 301 -21.82 13.32 8.41
N THR A 302 -21.09 12.24 8.67
CA THR A 302 -21.26 11.44 9.89
C THR A 302 -20.60 12.10 11.09
N HIS A 303 -21.18 11.86 12.27
CA HIS A 303 -20.57 12.22 13.56
C HIS A 303 -19.63 11.13 14.10
N GLU A 304 -19.39 10.07 13.33
CA GLU A 304 -18.50 9.00 13.75
C GLU A 304 -17.03 9.42 13.53
N MET A 305 -16.25 9.36 14.63
CA MET A 305 -14.83 9.71 14.64
C MET A 305 -13.97 8.50 14.99
N TYR A 306 -12.93 8.27 14.21
CA TYR A 306 -11.92 7.24 14.43
C TYR A 306 -10.81 7.78 15.34
N LEU A 307 -10.46 7.04 16.40
CA LEU A 307 -9.41 7.45 17.34
C LEU A 307 -8.08 6.75 17.01
N ASN A 308 -7.36 7.26 16.01
CA ASN A 308 -6.09 6.67 15.57
C ASN A 308 -5.04 6.72 16.69
N GLY A 309 -4.40 5.58 16.92
CA GLY A 309 -3.38 5.42 17.96
C GLY A 309 -3.87 4.81 19.27
N PHE A 310 -5.21 4.63 19.43
CA PHE A 310 -5.85 4.01 20.59
C PHE A 310 -6.50 2.64 20.26
N SER A 311 -5.91 1.86 19.36
CA SER A 311 -6.35 0.48 19.14
C SER A 311 -6.24 -0.31 20.45
N SER A 312 -7.29 -1.01 20.85
CA SER A 312 -7.36 -1.70 22.14
C SER A 312 -8.18 -2.98 22.06
N SER A 313 -7.80 -3.97 22.86
CA SER A 313 -8.58 -5.19 23.11
C SER A 313 -9.09 -5.29 24.54
N LEU A 314 -8.87 -4.28 25.35
CA LEU A 314 -9.34 -4.21 26.74
C LEU A 314 -10.87 -4.27 26.83
N PRO A 315 -11.44 -4.66 27.98
CA PRO A 315 -12.87 -4.53 28.21
C PRO A 315 -13.37 -3.10 27.95
N TRP A 316 -14.60 -2.98 27.51
CA TRP A 316 -15.16 -1.67 27.14
C TRP A 316 -15.11 -0.65 28.29
N GLU A 317 -15.38 -1.11 29.52
CA GLU A 317 -15.37 -0.26 30.73
C GLU A 317 -14.00 0.38 30.95
N VAL A 318 -12.93 -0.36 30.71
CA VAL A 318 -11.55 0.13 30.82
C VAL A 318 -11.24 1.11 29.67
N GLN A 319 -11.69 0.81 28.46
CA GLN A 319 -11.48 1.71 27.31
C GLN A 319 -12.14 3.07 27.55
N ILE A 320 -13.43 3.09 27.94
CA ILE A 320 -14.17 4.35 28.12
C ILE A 320 -13.68 5.14 29.35
N GLU A 321 -13.31 4.46 30.44
CA GLU A 321 -12.73 5.10 31.62
C GLU A 321 -11.40 5.79 31.25
N ALA A 322 -10.51 5.09 30.55
CA ALA A 322 -9.24 5.66 30.10
C ALA A 322 -9.44 6.89 29.20
N LEU A 323 -10.38 6.83 28.26
CA LEU A 323 -10.68 7.95 27.36
C LEU A 323 -11.17 9.19 28.10
N ARG A 324 -12.00 9.02 29.14
CA ARG A 324 -12.54 10.14 29.95
C ARG A 324 -11.48 10.89 30.75
N HIS A 325 -10.28 10.35 30.93
CA HIS A 325 -9.15 11.05 31.50
C HIS A 325 -8.39 11.95 30.50
N ILE A 326 -8.75 11.92 29.20
CA ILE A 326 -8.26 12.89 28.21
C ILE A 326 -9.16 14.12 28.26
N PRO A 327 -8.64 15.35 28.52
CA PRO A 327 -9.47 16.55 28.71
C PRO A 327 -10.55 16.76 27.63
N ALA A 328 -10.19 16.60 26.37
CA ALA A 328 -11.12 16.73 25.24
C ALA A 328 -12.22 15.65 25.19
N LEU A 329 -12.03 14.53 25.88
CA LEU A 329 -12.89 13.34 25.82
C LEU A 329 -13.59 13.04 27.16
N ARG A 330 -13.64 13.99 28.08
CA ARG A 330 -14.22 13.80 29.43
C ARG A 330 -15.65 13.28 29.38
N ASP A 331 -16.45 13.82 28.50
CA ASP A 331 -17.87 13.47 28.36
C ASP A 331 -18.15 12.59 27.12
N VAL A 332 -17.09 11.93 26.61
CA VAL A 332 -17.16 11.19 25.36
C VAL A 332 -18.14 10.02 25.42
N HIS A 333 -18.95 9.90 24.39
CA HIS A 333 -19.71 8.72 24.02
C HIS A 333 -19.05 8.01 22.84
N ALA A 334 -19.30 6.72 22.71
CA ALA A 334 -18.79 5.97 21.58
C ALA A 334 -19.89 5.12 20.95
N PHE A 335 -19.81 4.95 19.63
CA PHE A 335 -20.73 4.09 18.87
C PHE A 335 -20.36 2.61 19.02
N ARG A 336 -19.07 2.29 19.21
CA ARG A 336 -18.58 0.91 19.40
C ARG A 336 -17.19 0.89 20.03
N PRO A 337 -16.83 -0.21 20.74
CA PRO A 337 -15.49 -0.36 21.33
C PRO A 337 -14.42 -0.61 20.27
N GLY A 338 -13.17 -0.42 20.67
CA GLY A 338 -12.02 -1.04 20.02
C GLY A 338 -12.01 -2.54 20.26
N TYR A 339 -11.41 -3.29 19.32
CA TYR A 339 -11.25 -4.74 19.44
C TYR A 339 -9.97 -5.22 18.77
N ALA A 340 -9.46 -6.36 19.21
CA ALA A 340 -8.48 -7.13 18.44
C ALA A 340 -9.19 -8.18 17.59
N ILE A 341 -8.61 -8.52 16.45
CA ILE A 341 -9.07 -9.61 15.59
C ILE A 341 -7.90 -10.51 15.24
N GLU A 342 -8.09 -11.81 15.43
CA GLU A 342 -7.21 -12.86 14.92
C GLU A 342 -7.81 -13.50 13.68
N TYR A 343 -6.97 -13.89 12.74
CA TYR A 343 -7.37 -14.49 11.47
C TYR A 343 -6.25 -15.37 10.92
N ASP A 344 -6.60 -16.31 10.05
CA ASP A 344 -5.62 -17.18 9.43
C ASP A 344 -4.97 -16.50 8.21
N CYS A 345 -3.70 -16.83 7.99
CA CYS A 345 -2.90 -16.43 6.84
C CYS A 345 -2.02 -17.58 6.39
N PHE A 346 -1.46 -17.47 5.20
CA PHE A 346 -0.60 -18.48 4.60
C PHE A 346 0.82 -17.94 4.46
N ASP A 347 1.80 -18.83 4.54
CA ASP A 347 3.19 -18.47 4.32
C ASP A 347 3.40 -18.01 2.85
N PRO A 348 3.73 -16.74 2.60
CA PRO A 348 3.86 -16.21 1.26
C PRO A 348 5.08 -16.76 0.49
N THR A 349 6.03 -17.42 1.15
CA THR A 349 7.13 -18.11 0.46
C THR A 349 6.64 -19.30 -0.39
N GLN A 350 5.41 -19.76 -0.16
CA GLN A 350 4.74 -20.77 -0.98
C GLN A 350 4.11 -20.19 -2.26
N LEU A 351 4.32 -18.91 -2.52
CA LEU A 351 3.88 -18.23 -3.75
C LEU A 351 5.08 -17.91 -4.66
N THR A 352 4.78 -17.75 -5.94
CA THR A 352 5.70 -17.18 -6.92
C THR A 352 5.60 -15.66 -6.94
N HIS A 353 6.46 -14.96 -7.69
CA HIS A 353 6.38 -13.50 -7.88
C HIS A 353 5.11 -13.05 -8.61
N THR A 354 4.39 -13.94 -9.26
CA THR A 354 3.06 -13.69 -9.84
C THR A 354 1.94 -13.80 -8.81
N LEU A 355 2.26 -14.18 -7.56
CA LEU A 355 1.35 -14.51 -6.47
C LEU A 355 0.54 -15.81 -6.71
N GLU A 356 0.92 -16.61 -7.68
CA GLU A 356 0.40 -17.97 -7.87
C GLU A 356 1.01 -18.94 -6.85
N SER A 357 0.19 -19.85 -6.34
CA SER A 357 0.63 -20.89 -5.42
C SER A 357 1.58 -21.90 -6.12
N LYS A 358 2.65 -22.27 -5.43
CA LYS A 358 3.56 -23.34 -5.84
C LYS A 358 2.92 -24.74 -5.64
N LEU A 359 1.86 -24.85 -4.82
CA LEU A 359 1.23 -26.12 -4.43
C LEU A 359 -0.01 -26.45 -5.26
N VAL A 360 -0.80 -25.44 -5.62
CA VAL A 360 -2.04 -25.60 -6.40
C VAL A 360 -1.97 -24.65 -7.59
N LYS A 361 -1.95 -25.20 -8.79
CA LYS A 361 -1.88 -24.41 -10.03
C LYS A 361 -3.14 -23.57 -10.23
N ASN A 362 -2.96 -22.38 -10.79
CA ASN A 362 -4.01 -21.39 -11.09
C ASN A 362 -4.73 -20.84 -9.85
N LEU A 363 -4.22 -21.12 -8.65
CA LEU A 363 -4.68 -20.49 -7.39
C LEU A 363 -3.71 -19.38 -7.00
N PHE A 364 -4.23 -18.16 -6.92
CA PHE A 364 -3.50 -16.95 -6.51
C PHE A 364 -3.97 -16.51 -5.13
N LEU A 365 -3.05 -15.97 -4.31
CA LEU A 365 -3.35 -15.41 -3.01
C LEU A 365 -2.88 -13.95 -2.98
N ALA A 366 -3.75 -13.03 -2.52
CA ALA A 366 -3.40 -11.61 -2.48
C ALA A 366 -3.97 -10.90 -1.24
N GLY A 367 -3.20 -9.97 -0.72
CA GLY A 367 -3.59 -9.13 0.41
C GLY A 367 -3.27 -9.76 1.75
N GLN A 368 -4.16 -9.60 2.71
CA GLN A 368 -3.91 -9.91 4.11
C GLN A 368 -3.72 -11.41 4.38
N VAL A 369 -4.25 -12.26 3.51
CA VAL A 369 -4.04 -13.72 3.57
C VAL A 369 -2.56 -14.12 3.39
N ASN A 370 -1.73 -13.23 2.83
CA ASN A 370 -0.28 -13.38 2.68
C ASN A 370 0.49 -12.76 3.87
N GLY A 371 -0.18 -12.49 5.00
CA GLY A 371 0.46 -11.92 6.17
C GLY A 371 0.78 -10.43 6.09
N THR A 372 0.18 -9.67 5.17
CA THR A 372 0.34 -8.21 5.10
C THR A 372 -0.73 -7.48 5.89
N THR A 373 -0.45 -6.22 6.30
CA THR A 373 -1.43 -5.32 6.89
C THR A 373 -1.39 -3.95 6.21
N GLY A 374 -2.49 -3.60 5.53
CA GLY A 374 -2.69 -2.31 4.88
C GLY A 374 -3.52 -2.44 3.62
N TYR A 375 -4.32 -1.42 3.35
CA TYR A 375 -5.21 -1.38 2.19
C TYR A 375 -4.42 -1.33 0.88
N GLU A 376 -3.34 -0.57 0.88
CA GLU A 376 -2.50 -0.30 -0.27
C GLU A 376 -1.67 -1.53 -0.64
N GLU A 377 -1.10 -2.21 0.36
CA GLU A 377 -0.39 -3.48 0.17
C GLU A 377 -1.33 -4.56 -0.38
N ALA A 378 -2.57 -4.59 0.11
CA ALA A 378 -3.58 -5.52 -0.38
C ALA A 378 -3.98 -5.20 -1.83
N ALA A 379 -4.22 -3.92 -2.14
CA ALA A 379 -4.60 -3.48 -3.48
C ALA A 379 -3.47 -3.75 -4.51
N GLY A 380 -2.21 -3.45 -4.16
CA GLY A 380 -1.06 -3.74 -5.02
C GLY A 380 -0.91 -5.22 -5.33
N GLN A 381 -1.03 -6.09 -4.31
CA GLN A 381 -1.02 -7.54 -4.51
C GLN A 381 -2.21 -8.00 -5.36
N GLY A 382 -3.42 -7.47 -5.09
CA GLY A 382 -4.62 -7.77 -5.84
C GLY A 382 -4.47 -7.45 -7.32
N LEU A 383 -3.95 -6.27 -7.64
CA LEU A 383 -3.68 -5.85 -9.02
C LEU A 383 -2.76 -6.86 -9.74
N ILE A 384 -1.63 -7.21 -9.13
CA ILE A 384 -0.67 -8.16 -9.73
C ILE A 384 -1.28 -9.57 -9.86
N ALA A 385 -2.00 -10.06 -8.84
CA ALA A 385 -2.67 -11.36 -8.91
C ALA A 385 -3.76 -11.40 -10.00
N GLY A 386 -4.55 -10.32 -10.15
CA GLY A 386 -5.59 -10.22 -11.17
C GLY A 386 -5.01 -10.19 -12.59
N ILE A 387 -3.93 -9.43 -12.81
CA ILE A 387 -3.20 -9.42 -14.08
C ILE A 387 -2.69 -10.84 -14.40
N ASN A 388 -2.02 -11.50 -13.46
CA ASN A 388 -1.42 -12.81 -13.70
C ASN A 388 -2.47 -13.93 -13.80
N ALA A 389 -3.59 -13.84 -13.10
CA ALA A 389 -4.71 -14.76 -13.31
C ALA A 389 -5.25 -14.66 -14.76
N HIS A 390 -5.39 -13.44 -15.30
CA HIS A 390 -5.72 -13.25 -16.71
C HIS A 390 -4.65 -13.82 -17.65
N GLN A 391 -3.37 -13.53 -17.41
CA GLN A 391 -2.27 -14.05 -18.23
C GLN A 391 -2.26 -15.60 -18.26
N ASN A 392 -2.43 -16.24 -17.11
CA ASN A 392 -2.50 -17.70 -17.03
C ASN A 392 -3.63 -18.29 -17.89
N VAL A 393 -4.83 -17.69 -17.81
CA VAL A 393 -5.98 -18.24 -18.54
C VAL A 393 -5.94 -17.95 -20.05
N THR A 394 -5.20 -16.93 -20.47
CA THR A 394 -5.04 -16.57 -21.90
C THR A 394 -3.77 -17.12 -22.52
N GLY A 395 -2.85 -17.68 -21.71
CA GLY A 395 -1.54 -18.16 -22.18
C GLY A 395 -0.57 -17.02 -22.48
N GLY A 396 -0.75 -15.87 -21.80
CA GLY A 396 0.15 -14.72 -21.87
C GLY A 396 1.39 -14.88 -21.00
N GLU A 397 2.31 -13.92 -21.14
CA GLU A 397 3.54 -13.91 -20.35
C GLU A 397 3.29 -13.45 -18.91
N PRO A 398 3.95 -14.02 -17.89
CA PRO A 398 3.86 -13.59 -16.52
C PRO A 398 4.26 -12.12 -16.35
N PHE A 399 3.48 -11.36 -15.58
CA PHE A 399 3.77 -9.97 -15.28
C PHE A 399 4.32 -9.82 -13.85
N THR A 400 5.53 -9.32 -13.72
CA THR A 400 6.19 -9.04 -12.45
C THR A 400 6.84 -7.67 -12.48
N LEU A 401 7.09 -7.09 -11.32
CA LEU A 401 7.79 -5.83 -11.14
C LEU A 401 9.05 -6.05 -10.30
N ALA A 402 10.17 -5.51 -10.75
CA ALA A 402 11.41 -5.58 -10.02
C ALA A 402 11.45 -4.58 -8.83
N ARG A 403 12.33 -4.81 -7.87
CA ARG A 403 12.53 -3.96 -6.68
C ARG A 403 12.98 -2.54 -7.01
N ASN A 404 13.66 -2.35 -8.13
CA ASN A 404 14.09 -1.03 -8.62
C ASN A 404 13.07 -0.36 -9.55
N GLU A 405 11.94 -1.01 -9.82
CA GLU A 405 10.87 -0.49 -10.68
C GLU A 405 9.66 0.01 -9.89
N ALA A 406 9.31 -0.67 -8.78
CA ALA A 406 8.13 -0.33 -8.00
C ALA A 406 8.22 -0.76 -6.54
N TYR A 407 7.56 -0.02 -5.64
CA TYR A 407 7.26 -0.47 -4.27
C TYR A 407 6.43 -1.75 -4.25
N ILE A 408 5.54 -1.94 -5.24
CA ILE A 408 4.80 -3.20 -5.43
C ILE A 408 5.78 -4.34 -5.69
N GLY A 409 6.84 -4.12 -6.46
CA GLY A 409 7.90 -5.10 -6.68
C GLY A 409 8.66 -5.42 -5.40
N VAL A 410 9.04 -4.41 -4.61
CA VAL A 410 9.67 -4.60 -3.29
C VAL A 410 8.76 -5.39 -2.35
N LEU A 411 7.47 -5.05 -2.29
CA LEU A 411 6.47 -5.73 -1.46
C LEU A 411 6.39 -7.23 -1.80
N ILE A 412 6.21 -7.56 -3.06
CA ILE A 412 6.03 -8.96 -3.48
C ILE A 412 7.33 -9.76 -3.29
N ASP A 413 8.46 -9.18 -3.68
CA ASP A 413 9.75 -9.85 -3.51
C ASP A 413 10.06 -10.12 -2.02
N ASP A 414 9.82 -9.16 -1.11
CA ASP A 414 9.96 -9.37 0.34
C ASP A 414 9.08 -10.54 0.82
N LEU A 415 7.82 -10.59 0.39
CA LEU A 415 6.88 -11.62 0.81
C LEU A 415 7.32 -13.01 0.36
N VAL A 416 7.59 -13.20 -0.93
CA VAL A 416 7.83 -14.53 -1.49
C VAL A 416 9.25 -15.04 -1.26
N THR A 417 10.20 -14.14 -0.96
CA THR A 417 11.61 -14.47 -0.73
C THR A 417 11.95 -14.55 0.76
N CYS A 418 11.49 -13.58 1.56
CA CYS A 418 11.83 -13.50 2.99
C CYS A 418 10.76 -14.13 3.88
N GLY A 419 9.51 -14.24 3.40
CA GLY A 419 8.39 -14.63 4.24
C GLY A 419 8.00 -13.54 5.24
N VAL A 420 7.16 -13.88 6.21
CA VAL A 420 6.68 -12.96 7.23
C VAL A 420 6.63 -13.64 8.59
N ASP A 421 7.40 -13.10 9.55
CA ASP A 421 7.36 -13.53 10.96
C ASP A 421 6.35 -12.71 11.77
N GLU A 422 6.05 -11.49 11.31
CA GLU A 422 5.07 -10.54 11.87
C GLU A 422 4.26 -9.91 10.73
N PRO A 423 3.06 -9.35 10.99
CA PRO A 423 2.27 -8.71 9.95
C PRO A 423 3.09 -7.69 9.17
N TYR A 424 3.34 -7.99 7.89
CA TYR A 424 4.18 -7.17 7.01
C TYR A 424 3.53 -5.82 6.74
N ARG A 425 4.35 -4.78 6.75
CA ARG A 425 3.96 -3.42 6.37
C ARG A 425 5.06 -2.78 5.56
N MET A 426 4.66 -2.08 4.48
CA MET A 426 5.61 -1.35 3.64
C MET A 426 6.09 -0.07 4.34
N PHE A 427 7.40 0.16 4.26
CA PHE A 427 8.08 1.39 4.69
C PHE A 427 9.13 1.79 3.65
N THR A 428 9.47 3.07 3.62
CA THR A 428 10.52 3.58 2.72
C THR A 428 11.90 2.98 3.01
N SER A 429 12.13 2.46 4.22
CA SER A 429 13.37 1.78 4.59
C SER A 429 13.54 0.39 3.96
N ARG A 430 12.44 -0.23 3.48
CA ARG A 430 12.49 -1.51 2.78
C ARG A 430 12.89 -1.38 1.32
N ALA A 431 12.72 -0.19 0.73
CA ALA A 431 13.11 0.10 -0.64
C ALA A 431 14.53 0.68 -0.67
N GLU A 432 15.50 -0.15 -1.04
CA GLU A 432 16.90 0.24 -1.17
C GLU A 432 17.08 1.32 -2.24
N HIS A 433 16.35 1.26 -3.34
CA HIS A 433 16.38 2.19 -4.46
C HIS A 433 15.30 3.26 -4.42
N ARG A 434 14.85 3.70 -3.21
CA ARG A 434 13.68 4.58 -3.05
C ARG A 434 13.73 5.90 -3.81
N ILE A 435 14.92 6.42 -4.17
CA ILE A 435 15.06 7.64 -5.00
C ILE A 435 14.59 7.40 -6.44
N LEU A 436 14.60 6.14 -6.90
CA LEU A 436 14.07 5.73 -8.20
C LEU A 436 12.57 5.42 -8.15
N LEU A 437 11.99 5.26 -6.94
CA LEU A 437 10.61 4.82 -6.71
C LEU A 437 9.72 5.94 -6.16
N ARG A 438 9.92 7.16 -6.62
CA ARG A 438 9.17 8.32 -6.12
C ARG A 438 7.70 8.25 -6.53
N GLN A 439 6.85 8.92 -5.75
CA GLN A 439 5.42 9.01 -6.04
C GLN A 439 5.11 9.89 -7.25
N ASP A 440 5.95 10.90 -7.52
CA ASP A 440 5.78 11.89 -8.59
C ASP A 440 6.04 11.33 -10.00
N ASP A 441 6.83 10.25 -10.11
CA ASP A 441 7.24 9.66 -11.38
C ASP A 441 6.69 8.24 -11.62
N ALA A 442 5.73 7.78 -10.83
CA ALA A 442 5.20 6.43 -10.98
C ALA A 442 4.57 6.19 -12.36
N ASP A 443 3.91 7.20 -12.94
CA ASP A 443 3.39 7.16 -14.31
C ASP A 443 4.50 6.98 -15.34
N MET A 444 5.60 7.71 -15.21
CA MET A 444 6.74 7.64 -16.13
C MET A 444 7.45 6.27 -16.10
N ARG A 445 7.39 5.56 -14.95
CA ARG A 445 7.97 4.21 -14.78
C ARG A 445 7.04 3.09 -15.24
N LEU A 446 5.73 3.21 -15.01
CA LEU A 446 4.81 2.08 -15.04
C LEU A 446 3.67 2.19 -16.06
N THR A 447 3.27 3.40 -16.50
CA THR A 447 2.11 3.55 -17.40
C THR A 447 2.34 2.88 -18.76
N GLU A 448 3.56 2.92 -19.28
CA GLU A 448 3.89 2.24 -20.54
C GLU A 448 3.72 0.71 -20.42
N LYS A 449 4.12 0.12 -19.28
CA LYS A 449 3.90 -1.29 -18.97
C LYS A 449 2.41 -1.62 -18.86
N GLY A 450 1.65 -0.78 -18.12
CA GLY A 450 0.20 -0.94 -17.97
C GLY A 450 -0.55 -0.83 -19.31
N TYR A 451 -0.10 0.07 -20.18
CA TYR A 451 -0.63 0.23 -21.54
C TYR A 451 -0.30 -0.97 -22.43
N GLY A 452 0.93 -1.46 -22.36
CA GLY A 452 1.35 -2.66 -23.09
C GLY A 452 0.57 -3.92 -22.72
N LEU A 453 0.14 -4.04 -21.45
CA LEU A 453 -0.77 -5.08 -20.99
C LEU A 453 -2.21 -4.90 -21.51
N GLY A 454 -2.61 -3.68 -21.86
CA GLY A 454 -3.99 -3.31 -22.18
C GLY A 454 -4.81 -2.85 -20.96
N LEU A 455 -4.20 -2.63 -19.79
CA LEU A 455 -4.87 -2.23 -18.56
C LEU A 455 -4.93 -0.70 -18.40
N ALA A 456 -3.82 0.01 -18.61
CA ALA A 456 -3.83 1.47 -18.68
C ALA A 456 -4.43 1.93 -20.01
N THR A 457 -5.27 2.98 -19.95
CA THR A 457 -5.94 3.52 -21.12
C THR A 457 -4.97 4.31 -22.03
N ARG A 458 -5.36 4.46 -23.30
CA ARG A 458 -4.64 5.30 -24.25
C ARG A 458 -4.50 6.75 -23.74
N GLU A 459 -5.53 7.30 -23.12
CA GLU A 459 -5.50 8.61 -22.49
C GLU A 459 -4.36 8.73 -21.46
N ARG A 460 -4.22 7.73 -20.56
CA ARG A 460 -3.13 7.71 -19.56
C ARG A 460 -1.76 7.69 -20.22
N TYR A 461 -1.60 6.90 -21.27
CA TYR A 461 -0.36 6.80 -22.01
C TYR A 461 0.00 8.12 -22.71
N GLU A 462 -0.97 8.77 -23.37
CA GLU A 462 -0.79 10.06 -24.02
C GLU A 462 -0.45 11.18 -23.01
N LEU A 463 -1.14 11.21 -21.86
CA LEU A 463 -0.86 12.16 -20.77
C LEU A 463 0.56 11.97 -20.20
N MET A 464 0.98 10.75 -19.97
CA MET A 464 2.33 10.43 -19.50
C MET A 464 3.40 10.85 -20.53
N THR A 465 3.17 10.55 -21.79
CA THR A 465 4.10 10.91 -22.89
C THR A 465 4.24 12.43 -23.01
N ALA A 466 3.11 13.17 -22.99
CA ALA A 466 3.12 14.61 -23.02
C ALA A 466 3.85 15.23 -21.80
N LYS A 467 3.66 14.65 -20.60
CA LYS A 467 4.38 15.06 -19.39
C LYS A 467 5.89 14.89 -19.57
N ARG A 468 6.34 13.72 -20.06
CA ARG A 468 7.76 13.41 -20.31
C ARG A 468 8.36 14.43 -21.27
N GLU A 469 7.72 14.67 -22.40
CA GLU A 469 8.20 15.63 -23.40
C GLU A 469 8.31 17.05 -22.85
N GLN A 470 7.37 17.49 -22.03
CA GLN A 470 7.41 18.84 -21.45
C GLN A 470 8.49 18.98 -20.39
N ILE A 471 8.72 17.96 -19.54
CA ILE A 471 9.82 17.93 -18.59
C ILE A 471 11.16 17.99 -19.33
N ASP A 472 11.36 17.17 -20.36
CA ASP A 472 12.59 17.14 -21.15
C ASP A 472 12.84 18.48 -21.85
N ARG A 473 11.79 19.13 -22.37
CA ARG A 473 11.86 20.46 -22.97
C ARG A 473 12.30 21.51 -21.95
N LEU A 474 11.70 21.52 -20.75
CA LEU A 474 12.09 22.47 -19.69
C LEU A 474 13.53 22.23 -19.21
N ILE A 475 13.95 20.98 -19.04
CA ILE A 475 15.35 20.64 -18.67
C ILE A 475 16.31 21.13 -19.75
N ALA A 476 16.00 20.90 -21.03
CA ALA A 476 16.81 21.37 -22.15
C ALA A 476 16.91 22.90 -22.17
N TYR A 477 15.78 23.59 -21.98
CA TYR A 477 15.72 25.05 -21.86
C TYR A 477 16.63 25.54 -20.71
N CYS A 478 16.51 24.95 -19.53
CA CYS A 478 17.33 25.32 -18.37
C CYS A 478 18.84 25.15 -18.63
N ARG A 479 19.24 24.11 -19.36
CA ARG A 479 20.64 23.84 -19.71
C ARG A 479 21.17 24.81 -20.76
N GLN A 480 20.35 25.24 -21.71
CA GLN A 480 20.76 26.13 -22.81
C GLN A 480 20.75 27.60 -22.42
N THR A 481 19.85 28.01 -21.52
CA THR A 481 19.63 29.40 -21.13
C THR A 481 20.69 29.89 -20.15
N THR A 482 21.37 30.98 -20.49
CA THR A 482 22.26 31.72 -19.59
C THR A 482 21.50 32.93 -19.03
N VAL A 483 21.38 32.99 -17.72
CA VAL A 483 20.74 34.10 -17.00
C VAL A 483 21.79 35.19 -16.73
N LYS A 484 21.53 36.41 -17.14
CA LYS A 484 22.40 37.56 -16.87
C LYS A 484 22.29 37.98 -15.41
N ALA A 485 23.41 38.35 -14.78
CA ALA A 485 23.44 38.76 -13.38
C ALA A 485 22.45 39.90 -13.05
N ASN A 486 22.37 40.92 -13.92
CA ASN A 486 21.46 42.06 -13.70
C ASN A 486 19.97 41.67 -13.73
N ALA A 487 19.59 40.60 -14.43
CA ALA A 487 18.20 40.16 -14.54
C ALA A 487 17.75 39.41 -13.24
N ILE A 488 18.65 38.65 -12.60
CA ILE A 488 18.30 37.78 -11.48
C ILE A 488 18.71 38.35 -10.10
N ASN A 489 19.73 39.22 -10.05
CA ASN A 489 20.26 39.74 -8.79
C ASN A 489 19.23 40.45 -7.90
N PRO A 490 18.27 41.23 -8.41
CA PRO A 490 17.23 41.80 -7.60
C PRO A 490 16.42 40.74 -6.87
N LEU A 491 16.08 39.61 -7.53
CA LEU A 491 15.38 38.47 -6.95
C LEU A 491 16.25 37.77 -5.89
N LEU A 492 17.52 37.53 -6.17
CA LEU A 492 18.45 36.89 -5.23
C LEU A 492 18.59 37.71 -3.96
N GLN A 493 18.80 39.04 -4.08
CA GLN A 493 18.94 39.93 -2.93
C GLN A 493 17.65 40.02 -2.10
N ALA A 494 16.47 40.09 -2.75
CA ALA A 494 15.19 40.11 -2.07
C ALA A 494 14.94 38.83 -1.23
N ASN A 495 15.56 37.72 -1.62
CA ASN A 495 15.49 36.43 -0.92
C ASN A 495 16.75 36.12 -0.06
N GLY A 496 17.55 37.12 0.27
CA GLY A 496 18.73 37.00 1.15
C GLY A 496 19.88 36.17 0.58
N MET A 497 19.93 36.02 -0.74
CA MET A 497 20.96 35.23 -1.43
C MET A 497 22.07 36.13 -1.99
N GLN A 498 23.27 35.56 -2.13
CA GLN A 498 24.40 36.27 -2.72
C GLN A 498 24.14 36.55 -4.21
N PRO A 499 24.36 37.81 -4.66
CA PRO A 499 24.21 38.18 -6.07
C PRO A 499 25.26 37.50 -6.95
N LEU A 500 24.92 37.32 -8.21
CA LEU A 500 25.86 36.83 -9.22
C LEU A 500 26.80 37.93 -9.66
N THR A 501 28.07 37.59 -9.88
CA THR A 501 29.07 38.48 -10.47
C THR A 501 29.09 38.38 -11.99
N GLN A 502 28.64 37.28 -12.56
CA GLN A 502 28.57 37.03 -14.01
C GLN A 502 27.33 36.18 -14.34
N GLY A 503 27.02 36.08 -15.63
CA GLY A 503 25.93 35.20 -16.08
C GLY A 503 26.17 33.75 -15.72
N GLN A 504 25.09 33.03 -15.34
CA GLN A 504 25.11 31.64 -14.97
C GLN A 504 24.02 30.85 -15.71
N ARG A 505 24.24 29.56 -15.99
CA ARG A 505 23.21 28.71 -16.58
C ARG A 505 22.00 28.61 -15.64
N LEU A 506 20.79 28.66 -16.20
CA LEU A 506 19.57 28.51 -15.42
C LEU A 506 19.55 27.17 -14.67
N HIS A 507 20.01 26.10 -15.30
CA HIS A 507 20.20 24.80 -14.67
C HIS A 507 21.02 24.88 -13.37
N ASP A 508 22.14 25.61 -13.39
CA ASP A 508 23.03 25.71 -12.24
C ASP A 508 22.44 26.60 -11.12
N LEU A 509 21.63 27.58 -11.51
CA LEU A 509 20.85 28.37 -10.55
C LEU A 509 19.81 27.53 -9.81
N LEU A 510 19.13 26.61 -10.52
CA LEU A 510 18.14 25.71 -9.92
C LEU A 510 18.75 24.70 -8.92
N LEU A 511 20.04 24.43 -8.97
CA LEU A 511 20.72 23.60 -7.98
C LEU A 511 20.78 24.27 -6.59
N ARG A 512 20.55 25.58 -6.48
CA ARG A 512 20.47 26.28 -5.19
C ARG A 512 19.17 25.88 -4.48
N PRO A 513 19.22 25.37 -3.22
CA PRO A 513 18.03 24.87 -2.52
C PRO A 513 16.90 25.90 -2.37
N GLN A 514 17.24 27.18 -2.25
CA GLN A 514 16.31 28.29 -2.04
C GLN A 514 15.58 28.73 -3.34
N LEU A 515 16.06 28.31 -4.51
CA LEU A 515 15.47 28.67 -5.79
C LEU A 515 14.59 27.54 -6.32
N ASN A 516 13.47 27.94 -6.92
CA ASN A 516 12.59 27.07 -7.69
C ASN A 516 12.23 27.74 -9.02
N ILE A 517 11.68 26.98 -9.95
CA ILE A 517 11.35 27.45 -11.31
C ILE A 517 10.35 28.61 -11.25
N SER A 518 9.29 28.48 -10.44
CA SER A 518 8.24 29.49 -10.31
C SER A 518 8.77 30.82 -9.77
N LEU A 519 9.69 30.76 -8.80
CA LEU A 519 10.34 31.95 -8.25
C LEU A 519 11.23 32.65 -9.30
N ILE A 520 12.04 31.87 -10.02
CA ILE A 520 12.93 32.41 -11.07
C ILE A 520 12.11 33.00 -12.23
N ALA A 521 10.99 32.41 -12.59
CA ALA A 521 10.09 32.88 -13.63
C ALA A 521 9.53 34.30 -13.34
N GLN A 522 9.49 34.75 -12.09
CA GLN A 522 9.11 36.14 -11.74
C GLN A 522 10.12 37.15 -12.24
N ALA A 523 11.39 36.79 -12.38
CA ALA A 523 12.45 37.66 -12.87
C ALA A 523 12.79 37.45 -14.35
N LEU A 524 12.32 36.33 -14.94
CA LEU A 524 12.65 35.95 -16.32
C LEU A 524 11.39 35.76 -17.17
N PRO A 525 10.97 36.80 -17.94
CA PRO A 525 9.77 36.74 -18.79
C PRO A 525 9.80 35.61 -19.84
N GLU A 526 10.98 35.25 -20.35
CA GLU A 526 11.14 34.16 -21.32
C GLU A 526 10.86 32.78 -20.66
N LEU A 527 11.29 32.57 -19.41
CA LEU A 527 10.95 31.35 -18.65
C LEU A 527 9.45 31.35 -18.36
N ARG A 528 8.88 32.48 -17.96
CA ARG A 528 7.44 32.59 -17.73
C ARG A 528 6.63 32.20 -18.96
N ALA A 529 7.03 32.64 -20.14
CA ALA A 529 6.39 32.26 -21.40
C ALA A 529 6.47 30.74 -21.69
N GLN A 530 7.58 30.08 -21.29
CA GLN A 530 7.66 28.62 -21.40
C GLN A 530 6.66 27.91 -20.47
N LEU A 531 6.47 28.41 -19.24
CA LEU A 531 5.50 27.88 -18.31
C LEU A 531 4.05 28.13 -18.74
N ASP A 532 3.75 29.31 -19.25
CA ASP A 532 2.42 29.68 -19.74
C ASP A 532 1.98 28.89 -20.99
N ALA A 533 2.93 28.26 -21.69
CA ALA A 533 2.66 27.34 -22.80
C ALA A 533 2.27 25.92 -22.33
N ILE A 534 2.41 25.61 -21.05
CA ILE A 534 1.99 24.32 -20.45
C ILE A 534 0.50 24.41 -20.10
N GLU A 535 -0.23 23.31 -20.27
CA GLU A 535 -1.62 23.25 -19.84
C GLU A 535 -1.75 23.61 -18.34
N PRO A 536 -2.60 24.60 -17.99
CA PRO A 536 -2.66 25.12 -16.62
C PRO A 536 -2.93 24.05 -15.55
N ALA A 537 -3.76 23.05 -15.87
CA ALA A 537 -4.10 21.95 -14.94
C ALA A 537 -2.92 21.05 -14.59
N ARG A 538 -1.84 21.07 -15.41
CA ARG A 538 -0.66 20.22 -15.26
C ARG A 538 0.64 20.98 -14.98
N CYS A 539 0.58 22.30 -15.02
CA CYS A 539 1.77 23.15 -14.95
C CYS A 539 2.57 22.89 -13.65
N ASP A 540 1.91 22.86 -12.50
CA ASP A 540 2.58 22.68 -11.21
C ASP A 540 3.22 21.29 -11.08
N GLU A 541 2.54 20.24 -11.58
CA GLU A 541 3.08 18.87 -11.62
C GLU A 541 4.36 18.80 -12.46
N ILE A 542 4.35 19.42 -13.63
CA ILE A 542 5.49 19.43 -14.57
C ILE A 542 6.66 20.24 -14.01
N ILE A 543 6.37 21.38 -13.36
CA ILE A 543 7.39 22.19 -12.68
C ILE A 543 8.06 21.37 -11.57
N GLU A 544 7.26 20.76 -10.68
CA GLU A 544 7.78 19.96 -9.57
C GLU A 544 8.65 18.80 -10.08
N ALA A 545 8.16 18.05 -11.06
CA ALA A 545 8.89 16.93 -11.65
C ALA A 545 10.22 17.38 -12.32
N THR A 546 10.20 18.53 -12.99
CA THR A 546 11.41 19.13 -13.61
C THR A 546 12.42 19.53 -12.54
N GLU A 547 11.98 20.18 -11.47
CA GLU A 547 12.86 20.57 -10.35
C GLU A 547 13.49 19.36 -9.67
N VAL A 548 12.72 18.31 -9.42
CA VAL A 548 13.23 17.06 -8.87
C VAL A 548 14.26 16.43 -9.80
N ALA A 549 13.96 16.34 -11.08
CA ALA A 549 14.88 15.79 -12.08
C ALA A 549 16.20 16.57 -12.18
N VAL A 550 16.17 17.90 -12.05
CA VAL A 550 17.39 18.73 -12.06
C VAL A 550 18.16 18.63 -10.75
N LYS A 551 17.50 18.86 -9.61
CA LYS A 551 18.15 18.94 -8.29
C LYS A 551 18.72 17.61 -7.81
N TYR A 552 18.06 16.50 -8.13
CA TYR A 552 18.42 15.16 -7.66
C TYR A 552 19.10 14.30 -8.72
N ARG A 553 19.42 14.87 -9.89
CA ARG A 553 20.02 14.16 -11.03
C ARG A 553 21.22 13.28 -10.64
N GLY A 554 22.19 13.84 -9.93
CA GLY A 554 23.40 13.09 -9.57
C GLY A 554 23.13 11.92 -8.60
N TYR A 555 22.11 12.04 -7.76
CA TYR A 555 21.66 10.95 -6.88
C TYR A 555 20.95 9.87 -7.69
N ILE A 556 20.06 10.25 -8.60
CA ILE A 556 19.31 9.34 -9.46
C ILE A 556 20.28 8.55 -10.36
N GLU A 557 21.21 9.22 -11.06
CA GLU A 557 22.20 8.57 -11.93
C GLU A 557 23.07 7.56 -11.17
N ARG A 558 23.54 7.92 -9.97
CA ARG A 558 24.32 7.01 -9.12
C ARG A 558 23.50 5.79 -8.70
N GLU A 559 22.28 6.01 -8.26
CA GLU A 559 21.41 4.93 -7.79
C GLU A 559 21.01 4.00 -8.93
N THR A 560 20.77 4.52 -10.13
CA THR A 560 20.51 3.71 -11.34
C THR A 560 21.67 2.77 -11.62
N LEU A 561 22.92 3.27 -11.56
CA LEU A 561 24.12 2.43 -11.75
C LEU A 561 24.24 1.32 -10.70
N ILE A 562 23.83 1.60 -9.45
CA ILE A 562 23.83 0.59 -8.38
C ILE A 562 22.73 -0.44 -8.65
N ALA A 563 21.51 0.02 -8.96
CA ALA A 563 20.40 -0.85 -9.27
C ALA A 563 20.68 -1.78 -10.45
N ASP A 564 21.28 -1.26 -11.52
CA ASP A 564 21.67 -2.06 -12.70
C ASP A 564 22.70 -3.15 -12.37
N ARG A 565 23.61 -2.88 -11.42
CA ARG A 565 24.55 -3.91 -10.95
C ARG A 565 23.86 -5.02 -10.17
N VAL A 566 22.91 -4.65 -9.29
CA VAL A 566 22.13 -5.61 -8.50
C VAL A 566 21.22 -6.43 -9.42
N ALA A 567 20.56 -5.80 -10.39
CA ALA A 567 19.69 -6.47 -11.36
C ALA A 567 20.42 -7.54 -12.20
N ARG A 568 21.75 -7.42 -12.38
CA ARG A 568 22.54 -8.48 -13.02
C ARG A 568 22.52 -9.80 -12.24
N LEU A 569 22.46 -9.74 -10.91
CA LEU A 569 22.34 -10.94 -10.05
C LEU A 569 20.92 -11.53 -10.15
N ASP A 570 19.89 -10.69 -10.34
CA ASP A 570 18.52 -11.13 -10.55
C ASP A 570 18.33 -11.83 -11.91
N ASN A 571 19.23 -11.62 -12.87
CA ASN A 571 19.27 -12.33 -14.15
C ASN A 571 20.06 -13.64 -14.11
N VAL A 572 20.65 -14.02 -12.98
CA VAL A 572 21.40 -15.26 -12.83
C VAL A 572 20.50 -16.33 -12.22
N THR A 573 20.00 -17.24 -13.05
CA THR A 573 19.08 -18.30 -12.63
C THR A 573 19.76 -19.30 -11.70
N LEU A 574 19.11 -19.60 -10.57
CA LEU A 574 19.50 -20.61 -9.59
C LEU A 574 18.58 -21.84 -9.64
N LYS A 575 17.31 -21.64 -9.91
CA LYS A 575 16.28 -22.68 -9.83
C LYS A 575 16.65 -23.93 -10.61
N GLY A 576 16.59 -25.08 -9.96
CA GLY A 576 16.91 -26.37 -10.55
C GLY A 576 18.39 -26.59 -10.87
N LYS A 577 19.30 -25.66 -10.47
CA LYS A 577 20.75 -25.81 -10.73
C LYS A 577 21.46 -26.57 -9.63
N PHE A 578 20.94 -26.53 -8.40
CA PHE A 578 21.60 -27.09 -7.24
C PHE A 578 20.66 -27.91 -6.35
N ASP A 579 21.20 -29.00 -5.81
CA ASP A 579 20.72 -29.58 -4.57
C ASP A 579 21.50 -28.90 -3.43
N TYR A 580 20.87 -27.92 -2.80
CA TYR A 580 21.52 -27.13 -1.74
C TYR A 580 21.99 -27.98 -0.57
N SER A 581 21.37 -29.14 -0.32
CA SER A 581 21.77 -30.05 0.75
C SER A 581 23.20 -30.59 0.57
N GLN A 582 23.69 -30.64 -0.66
CA GLN A 582 25.02 -31.14 -1.02
C GLN A 582 26.10 -30.05 -1.05
N ILE A 583 25.75 -28.77 -0.95
CA ILE A 583 26.72 -27.67 -1.00
C ILE A 583 27.26 -27.41 0.42
N HIS A 584 28.32 -28.15 0.79
CA HIS A 584 28.92 -28.02 2.12
C HIS A 584 29.76 -26.76 2.33
N GLN A 585 30.09 -26.03 1.27
CA GLN A 585 30.90 -24.81 1.29
C GLN A 585 30.11 -23.58 1.78
N ILE A 586 28.77 -23.59 1.71
CA ILE A 586 27.92 -22.53 2.24
C ILE A 586 27.54 -22.82 3.71
N SER A 587 27.14 -21.78 4.44
CA SER A 587 26.74 -21.91 5.85
C SER A 587 25.55 -22.87 6.00
N THR A 588 25.43 -23.52 7.17
CA THR A 588 24.32 -24.43 7.46
C THR A 588 22.97 -23.71 7.40
N GLU A 589 22.92 -22.45 7.90
CA GLU A 589 21.72 -21.62 7.87
C GLU A 589 21.33 -21.28 6.42
N ALA A 590 22.29 -20.81 5.60
CA ALA A 590 22.06 -20.52 4.20
C ALA A 590 21.56 -21.74 3.44
N ARG A 591 22.14 -22.91 3.67
CA ARG A 591 21.75 -24.17 3.05
C ARG A 591 20.30 -24.55 3.34
N GLN A 592 19.91 -24.48 4.62
CA GLN A 592 18.54 -24.78 5.03
C GLN A 592 17.53 -23.81 4.44
N LYS A 593 17.85 -22.51 4.42
CA LYS A 593 16.97 -21.48 3.89
C LYS A 593 16.86 -21.53 2.37
N LEU A 594 17.97 -21.73 1.67
CA LEU A 594 17.97 -21.89 0.22
C LEU A 594 17.18 -23.13 -0.21
N GLN A 595 17.30 -24.24 0.55
CA GLN A 595 16.53 -25.46 0.29
C GLN A 595 15.02 -25.26 0.51
N ALA A 596 14.63 -24.51 1.55
CA ALA A 596 13.23 -24.25 1.89
C ALA A 596 12.55 -23.28 0.92
N ILE A 597 13.25 -22.22 0.52
CA ILE A 597 12.70 -21.12 -0.29
C ILE A 597 12.80 -21.44 -1.78
N ASP A 598 13.86 -22.15 -2.21
CA ASP A 598 14.18 -22.48 -3.61
C ASP A 598 14.14 -21.23 -4.52
N PRO A 599 15.06 -20.24 -4.30
CA PRO A 599 15.02 -18.98 -5.01
C PRO A 599 15.29 -19.18 -6.52
N ASP A 600 14.57 -18.41 -7.34
CA ASP A 600 14.71 -18.49 -8.80
C ASP A 600 16.05 -17.95 -9.29
N THR A 601 16.63 -16.95 -8.57
CA THR A 601 17.83 -16.22 -8.99
C THR A 601 18.84 -16.01 -7.87
N VAL A 602 20.10 -15.68 -8.24
CA VAL A 602 21.17 -15.31 -7.28
C VAL A 602 20.80 -14.03 -6.53
N GLY A 603 20.16 -13.07 -7.19
CA GLY A 603 19.70 -11.85 -6.54
C GLY A 603 18.67 -12.14 -5.45
N GLN A 604 17.68 -13.00 -5.69
CA GLN A 604 16.73 -13.45 -4.67
C GLN A 604 17.47 -14.16 -3.51
N ALA A 605 18.37 -15.09 -3.82
CA ALA A 605 19.16 -15.78 -2.81
C ALA A 605 19.92 -14.82 -1.89
N SER A 606 20.47 -13.72 -2.44
CA SER A 606 21.22 -12.72 -1.70
C SER A 606 20.37 -11.90 -0.71
N ARG A 607 19.05 -11.86 -0.88
CA ARG A 607 18.11 -11.13 -0.03
C ARG A 607 17.52 -12.01 1.09
N ILE A 608 17.73 -13.32 1.05
CA ILE A 608 17.27 -14.24 2.09
C ILE A 608 18.04 -13.97 3.40
N PRO A 609 17.37 -13.61 4.50
CA PRO A 609 18.01 -13.42 5.79
C PRO A 609 18.78 -14.69 6.23
N GLY A 610 20.08 -14.54 6.53
CA GLY A 610 20.97 -15.66 6.88
C GLY A 610 21.76 -16.24 5.71
N VAL A 611 21.56 -15.75 4.48
CA VAL A 611 22.46 -16.00 3.34
C VAL A 611 23.45 -14.85 3.26
N SER A 612 24.74 -15.16 3.45
CA SER A 612 25.81 -14.15 3.47
C SER A 612 26.37 -13.86 2.08
N PRO A 613 27.04 -12.71 1.87
CA PRO A 613 27.76 -12.44 0.61
C PRO A 613 28.79 -13.52 0.25
N SER A 614 29.40 -14.19 1.24
CA SER A 614 30.29 -15.32 1.01
C SER A 614 29.56 -16.52 0.42
N ASP A 615 28.35 -16.83 0.93
CA ASP A 615 27.53 -17.92 0.39
C ASP A 615 27.14 -17.63 -1.07
N ILE A 616 26.79 -16.39 -1.39
CA ILE A 616 26.47 -15.94 -2.75
C ILE A 616 27.68 -16.08 -3.69
N ASN A 617 28.88 -15.68 -3.23
CA ASN A 617 30.09 -15.85 -4.04
C ASN A 617 30.37 -17.32 -4.35
N ILE A 618 30.14 -18.22 -3.39
CA ILE A 618 30.29 -19.66 -3.62
C ILE A 618 29.31 -20.14 -4.68
N LEU A 619 28.04 -19.72 -4.62
CA LEU A 619 27.05 -20.06 -5.63
C LEU A 619 27.43 -19.55 -7.02
N LEU A 620 27.96 -18.31 -7.13
CA LEU A 620 28.46 -17.75 -8.39
C LEU A 620 29.63 -18.58 -8.97
N VAL A 621 30.59 -18.94 -8.12
CA VAL A 621 31.72 -19.80 -8.54
C VAL A 621 31.23 -21.16 -9.04
N LEU A 622 30.27 -21.78 -8.34
CA LEU A 622 29.66 -23.06 -8.77
C LEU A 622 28.88 -22.95 -10.09
N LEU A 623 28.36 -21.75 -10.41
CA LEU A 623 27.72 -21.44 -11.70
C LEU A 623 28.74 -21.11 -12.81
N GLY A 624 30.05 -21.09 -12.49
CA GLY A 624 31.09 -20.74 -13.45
C GLY A 624 31.18 -19.24 -13.76
N ARG A 625 30.83 -18.38 -12.82
CA ARG A 625 30.79 -16.91 -12.95
C ARG A 625 31.70 -16.23 -11.93
#